data_46a7475d66c824a3f8aac56988dd4094
#
_entry.id   46a7475d66c824a3f8aac56988dd4094
#
_cell.length_a   1.000
_cell.length_b   1.000
_cell.length_c   1.000
_cell.angle_alpha   90.00
_cell.angle_beta   90.00
_cell.angle_gamma   90.00
#
_symmetry.space_group_name_H-M   'P 1'
#
loop_
_entity.id
_entity.type
_entity.pdbx_description
1 polymer ?
#
loop_
_entity_poly.entity_id
_entity_poly.type
_entity_poly.pdbx_seq_one_letter_code
_entity_poly.pdbx_strand_id
1 'polypeptide(L)'
;MLKTSATASAIVSRRRILQAMAAGVLLTQTPLAYSLNSPKKRVYIDGLSFLPDDLADLAASKLDAYLCDISAIEAIKKPDGTTNYKRTYKACMDSITAALARVNQNPQQLLLGRSGSDINKAIDSQRTAVFFQIQGADCVEQSITSGLDQVDEFYHKGLRALQLTHHYGNLFAGGALDNNGKQGLNLPLTTAGEQLIAKLNSRNILIDVSHSSPQSALDTAKLSKAPIVQSHGAVRSIVNHARCTPDDVLKAIAGTGGLFGVFMMTFWLTQDNPPTTDHYLAHLKHVANVAGIDAVAIANDYPLRGHKELQALDNDNTQGVKQYLDWWHSLRARGVLGFDVEPQHVVVPELNHINRMQRIDDALAGAGFSGLERDKIMGGNWQRVLTAVLG
;
A
#
# COMPACT_ATOMS: atom_id res chain seq x y z
N MET A 1 -48.28 -80.86 -5.51
CA MET A 1 -47.87 -80.70 -6.93
C MET A 1 -47.17 -79.32 -7.01
N LEU A 2 -45.88 -79.38 -7.20
CA LEU A 2 -45.14 -78.55 -8.08
C LEU A 2 -43.67 -78.52 -7.61
N LYS A 3 -42.84 -78.82 -8.56
CA LYS A 3 -41.44 -79.17 -8.43
C LYS A 3 -40.55 -77.92 -8.19
N THR A 4 -39.64 -78.11 -7.28
CA THR A 4 -38.48 -77.23 -7.07
C THR A 4 -37.40 -77.50 -8.12
N SER A 5 -36.88 -76.50 -8.76
CA SER A 5 -35.65 -76.58 -9.52
C SER A 5 -34.54 -75.76 -8.87
N ALA A 6 -33.52 -76.45 -8.47
CA ALA A 6 -32.31 -75.88 -7.88
C ALA A 6 -31.36 -75.38 -8.97
N THR A 7 -30.91 -74.16 -8.86
CA THR A 7 -29.78 -73.63 -9.67
C THR A 7 -28.51 -73.66 -8.83
N ALA A 8 -27.56 -74.41 -9.29
CA ALA A 8 -26.23 -74.54 -8.67
C ALA A 8 -25.38 -73.29 -8.91
N SER A 9 -24.94 -72.72 -7.87
CA SER A 9 -23.95 -71.61 -7.90
C SER A 9 -22.56 -72.21 -7.95
N ALA A 10 -21.82 -71.92 -9.01
CA ALA A 10 -20.44 -72.33 -9.15
C ALA A 10 -19.52 -71.44 -8.31
N ILE A 11 -18.93 -71.98 -7.27
CA ILE A 11 -17.89 -71.38 -6.47
C ILE A 11 -16.58 -71.39 -7.24
N VAL A 12 -16.16 -70.23 -7.76
CA VAL A 12 -14.82 -70.11 -8.40
C VAL A 12 -13.80 -69.93 -7.28
N SER A 13 -12.88 -70.93 -7.18
CA SER A 13 -11.83 -70.98 -6.16
C SER A 13 -10.84 -69.78 -6.29
N ARG A 14 -10.59 -69.09 -5.16
CA ARG A 14 -9.60 -68.02 -5.03
C ARG A 14 -8.19 -68.34 -5.55
N ARG A 15 -7.87 -69.61 -5.74
CA ARG A 15 -6.56 -70.07 -6.19
C ARG A 15 -6.32 -69.87 -7.70
N ARG A 16 -7.37 -69.72 -8.53
CA ARG A 16 -7.22 -69.45 -9.97
C ARG A 16 -7.09 -67.97 -10.35
N ILE A 17 -7.41 -67.07 -9.44
CA ILE A 17 -7.24 -65.61 -9.64
C ILE A 17 -5.79 -65.18 -9.40
N LEU A 18 -5.04 -65.89 -8.58
CA LEU A 18 -3.64 -65.58 -8.27
C LEU A 18 -2.63 -66.09 -9.31
N GLN A 19 -3.03 -67.00 -10.23
CA GLN A 19 -2.14 -67.50 -11.30
C GLN A 19 -2.25 -66.75 -12.62
N ALA A 20 -3.25 -65.88 -12.78
CA ALA A 20 -3.41 -65.04 -13.97
C ALA A 20 -2.72 -63.68 -13.88
N MET A 21 -2.09 -63.32 -12.76
CA MET A 21 -1.36 -62.05 -12.59
C MET A 21 0.17 -62.17 -12.68
N ALA A 22 0.69 -63.30 -13.12
CA ALA A 22 2.14 -63.53 -13.23
C ALA A 22 2.70 -63.48 -14.68
N ALA A 23 1.94 -62.94 -15.63
CA ALA A 23 2.44 -62.72 -16.98
C ALA A 23 2.46 -61.23 -17.32
N GLY A 24 3.56 -60.64 -17.07
CA GLY A 24 4.27 -59.53 -17.73
C GLY A 24 3.48 -58.37 -18.32
N VAL A 25 3.43 -57.24 -17.57
CA VAL A 25 3.63 -55.92 -18.15
C VAL A 25 4.65 -55.23 -17.27
N LEU A 26 5.88 -55.16 -17.73
CA LEU A 26 6.86 -54.15 -17.29
C LEU A 26 6.33 -52.80 -17.76
N LEU A 27 5.38 -52.22 -17.01
CA LEU A 27 5.12 -50.79 -17.04
C LEU A 27 6.33 -50.16 -16.36
N THR A 28 7.21 -49.58 -17.15
CA THR A 28 8.17 -48.62 -16.70
C THR A 28 7.37 -47.53 -15.96
N GLN A 29 7.31 -47.62 -14.65
CA GLN A 29 6.91 -46.49 -13.81
C GLN A 29 8.00 -45.45 -13.98
N THR A 30 7.82 -44.57 -14.98
CA THR A 30 8.44 -43.24 -14.85
C THR A 30 7.89 -42.70 -13.54
N PRO A 31 8.74 -42.37 -12.57
CA PRO A 31 8.27 -41.63 -11.42
C PRO A 31 7.66 -40.35 -12.00
N LEU A 32 6.35 -40.16 -11.84
CA LEU A 32 5.78 -38.83 -11.88
C LEU A 32 6.59 -38.08 -10.82
N ALA A 33 7.60 -37.34 -11.27
CA ALA A 33 8.22 -36.34 -10.48
C ALA A 33 7.06 -35.39 -10.14
N TYR A 34 6.45 -35.57 -8.97
CA TYR A 34 5.77 -34.48 -8.31
C TYR A 34 6.84 -33.42 -8.22
N SER A 35 6.80 -32.48 -9.15
CA SER A 35 7.44 -31.20 -8.97
C SER A 35 6.85 -30.69 -7.67
N LEU A 36 7.58 -30.88 -6.58
CA LEU A 36 7.40 -30.14 -5.37
C LEU A 36 7.62 -28.71 -5.83
N ASN A 37 6.52 -28.02 -6.22
CA ASN A 37 6.55 -26.60 -6.43
C ASN A 37 7.18 -26.05 -5.16
N SER A 38 8.40 -25.55 -5.28
CA SER A 38 8.99 -24.75 -4.20
C SER A 38 7.90 -23.78 -3.76
N PRO A 39 7.62 -23.63 -2.46
CA PRO A 39 6.55 -22.79 -2.02
C PRO A 39 6.72 -21.44 -2.70
N LYS A 40 5.69 -21.02 -3.46
CA LYS A 40 5.75 -19.76 -4.23
C LYS A 40 6.16 -18.66 -3.26
N LYS A 41 7.27 -18.00 -3.54
CA LYS A 41 7.76 -16.89 -2.71
C LYS A 41 6.62 -15.87 -2.59
N ARG A 42 6.29 -15.48 -1.35
CA ARG A 42 5.30 -14.43 -1.10
C ARG A 42 5.79 -13.13 -1.70
N VAL A 43 4.90 -12.43 -2.39
CA VAL A 43 5.17 -11.11 -2.96
C VAL A 43 5.05 -10.07 -1.85
N TYR A 44 6.05 -9.21 -1.71
CA TYR A 44 6.04 -8.10 -0.77
C TYR A 44 5.93 -6.78 -1.52
N ILE A 45 4.83 -6.05 -1.26
CA ILE A 45 4.57 -4.73 -1.84
C ILE A 45 4.26 -3.74 -0.72
N ASP A 46 4.99 -2.62 -0.71
CA ASP A 46 4.74 -1.50 0.20
C ASP A 46 3.97 -0.40 -0.53
N GLY A 47 2.81 -0.03 0.00
CA GLY A 47 1.94 0.99 -0.61
C GLY A 47 2.47 2.42 -0.53
N LEU A 48 3.49 2.67 0.26
CA LEU A 48 4.19 3.95 0.31
C LEU A 48 5.56 3.84 0.95
N SER A 49 6.58 4.19 0.18
CA SER A 49 7.95 4.35 0.64
C SER A 49 8.70 5.36 -0.24
N PHE A 50 10.01 5.42 -0.13
CA PHE A 50 10.87 6.40 -0.81
C PHE A 50 12.03 5.69 -1.52
N LEU A 51 12.63 6.34 -2.54
CA LEU A 51 13.87 5.84 -3.14
C LEU A 51 14.98 5.88 -2.07
N PRO A 52 15.58 4.73 -1.74
CA PRO A 52 16.61 4.70 -0.70
C PRO A 52 17.90 5.38 -1.17
N ASP A 53 18.63 6.01 -0.25
CA ASP A 53 19.94 6.59 -0.56
C ASP A 53 20.95 5.50 -0.95
N ASP A 54 20.94 4.40 -0.22
CA ASP A 54 21.72 3.19 -0.54
C ASP A 54 20.84 2.16 -1.25
N LEU A 55 21.12 1.88 -2.51
CA LEU A 55 20.36 0.91 -3.29
C LEU A 55 20.50 -0.55 -2.81
N ALA A 56 21.50 -0.85 -1.97
CA ALA A 56 21.59 -2.15 -1.29
C ALA A 56 20.37 -2.41 -0.39
N ASP A 57 19.68 -1.37 0.06
CA ASP A 57 18.46 -1.49 0.86
C ASP A 57 17.30 -2.14 0.09
N LEU A 58 17.27 -2.02 -1.23
CA LEU A 58 16.26 -2.68 -2.07
C LEU A 58 16.31 -4.22 -1.89
N ALA A 59 17.50 -4.79 -2.05
CA ALA A 59 17.70 -6.23 -1.86
C ALA A 59 17.52 -6.65 -0.40
N ALA A 60 18.01 -5.84 0.53
CA ALA A 60 17.90 -6.12 1.97
C ALA A 60 16.47 -6.08 2.48
N SER A 61 15.63 -5.19 1.97
CA SER A 61 14.20 -5.08 2.33
C SER A 61 13.36 -6.24 1.81
N LYS A 62 13.83 -6.94 0.77
CA LYS A 62 13.13 -7.99 0.03
C LYS A 62 11.80 -7.53 -0.61
N LEU A 63 11.61 -6.23 -0.81
CA LEU A 63 10.47 -5.70 -1.53
C LEU A 63 10.54 -6.09 -3.02
N ASP A 64 9.47 -6.64 -3.53
CA ASP A 64 9.30 -6.93 -4.95
C ASP A 64 8.80 -5.69 -5.71
N ALA A 65 8.00 -4.85 -5.04
CA ALA A 65 7.54 -3.57 -5.56
C ALA A 65 7.16 -2.59 -4.44
N TYR A 66 7.07 -1.30 -4.77
CA TYR A 66 6.45 -0.30 -3.89
C TYR A 66 5.97 0.93 -4.65
N LEU A 67 4.99 1.64 -4.07
CA LEU A 67 4.65 2.98 -4.49
C LEU A 67 5.68 3.93 -3.88
N CYS A 68 6.32 4.71 -4.74
CA CYS A 68 7.41 5.61 -4.36
C CYS A 68 6.93 7.04 -4.37
N ASP A 69 6.87 7.67 -3.22
CA ASP A 69 6.63 9.11 -3.16
C ASP A 69 7.80 9.86 -3.78
N ILE A 70 7.47 10.63 -4.82
CA ILE A 70 8.40 11.55 -5.49
C ILE A 70 7.94 13.00 -5.34
N SER A 71 7.06 13.29 -4.38
CA SER A 71 6.61 14.65 -4.11
C SER A 71 7.76 15.55 -3.72
N ALA A 72 7.69 16.81 -4.15
CA ALA A 72 8.62 17.84 -3.72
C ALA A 72 7.89 19.11 -3.32
N ILE A 73 8.41 19.76 -2.30
CA ILE A 73 7.84 20.97 -1.70
C ILE A 73 8.76 22.14 -1.98
N GLU A 74 8.19 23.22 -2.50
CA GLU A 74 8.88 24.50 -2.68
C GLU A 74 8.52 25.44 -1.52
N ALA A 75 9.56 26.08 -0.97
CA ALA A 75 9.41 27.13 0.06
C ALA A 75 9.18 28.48 -0.63
N ILE A 76 7.97 29.00 -0.57
CA ILE A 76 7.57 30.26 -1.19
C ILE A 76 7.50 31.33 -0.12
N LYS A 77 8.38 32.33 -0.18
CA LYS A 77 8.31 33.48 0.72
C LYS A 77 7.16 34.39 0.34
N LYS A 78 6.33 34.72 1.31
CA LYS A 78 5.24 35.69 1.16
C LYS A 78 5.73 37.12 1.42
N PRO A 79 4.98 38.15 0.93
CA PRO A 79 5.31 39.54 1.18
C PRO A 79 5.37 39.96 2.67
N ASP A 80 4.63 39.20 3.52
CA ASP A 80 4.62 39.42 4.99
C ASP A 80 5.84 38.77 5.70
N GLY A 81 6.79 38.20 4.95
CA GLY A 81 7.97 37.52 5.47
C GLY A 81 7.77 36.10 5.91
N THR A 82 6.53 35.58 5.92
CA THR A 82 6.25 34.17 6.22
C THR A 82 6.61 33.26 5.02
N THR A 83 6.83 31.97 5.29
CA THR A 83 7.12 30.98 4.25
C THR A 83 5.91 30.07 4.09
N ASN A 84 5.41 29.94 2.86
CA ASN A 84 4.44 28.95 2.49
C ASN A 84 5.16 27.77 1.81
N TYR A 85 4.79 26.56 2.15
CA TYR A 85 5.34 25.33 1.58
C TYR A 85 4.27 24.69 0.68
N LYS A 86 4.55 24.61 -0.61
CA LYS A 86 3.62 24.04 -1.60
C LYS A 86 4.29 23.00 -2.48
N ARG A 87 3.52 22.00 -2.88
CA ARG A 87 3.86 21.11 -4.00
C ARG A 87 3.59 21.84 -5.31
N THR A 88 4.59 22.56 -5.83
CA THR A 88 4.43 23.24 -7.11
C THR A 88 4.65 22.26 -8.26
N TYR A 89 4.09 22.58 -9.43
CA TYR A 89 4.36 21.83 -10.66
C TYR A 89 5.87 21.70 -10.90
N LYS A 90 6.61 22.83 -10.79
CA LYS A 90 8.07 22.85 -11.02
C LYS A 90 8.81 21.91 -10.06
N ALA A 91 8.57 22.02 -8.77
CA ALA A 91 9.26 21.21 -7.78
C ALA A 91 8.99 19.71 -7.99
N CYS A 92 7.73 19.32 -8.24
CA CYS A 92 7.37 17.93 -8.50
C CYS A 92 7.91 17.44 -9.86
N MET A 93 7.96 18.28 -10.88
CA MET A 93 8.51 17.91 -12.20
C MET A 93 10.03 17.72 -12.14
N ASP A 94 10.74 18.55 -11.40
CA ASP A 94 12.18 18.38 -11.13
C ASP A 94 12.43 17.07 -10.38
N SER A 95 11.61 16.80 -9.35
CA SER A 95 11.73 15.58 -8.54
C SER A 95 11.48 14.30 -9.35
N ILE A 96 10.37 14.23 -10.10
CA ILE A 96 10.09 13.04 -10.93
C ILE A 96 11.17 12.83 -12.00
N THR A 97 11.73 13.92 -12.54
CA THR A 97 12.81 13.84 -13.53
C THR A 97 14.08 13.27 -12.91
N ALA A 98 14.43 13.70 -11.70
CA ALA A 98 15.57 13.17 -10.96
C ALA A 98 15.36 11.70 -10.57
N ALA A 99 14.16 11.36 -10.06
CA ALA A 99 13.80 9.98 -9.71
C ALA A 99 13.87 9.06 -10.94
N LEU A 100 13.33 9.48 -12.08
CA LEU A 100 13.38 8.73 -13.35
C LEU A 100 14.83 8.52 -13.82
N ALA A 101 15.66 9.56 -13.74
CA ALA A 101 17.09 9.45 -14.08
C ALA A 101 17.78 8.43 -13.19
N ARG A 102 17.50 8.45 -11.88
CA ARG A 102 18.08 7.50 -10.93
C ARG A 102 17.64 6.06 -11.19
N VAL A 103 16.39 5.81 -11.52
CA VAL A 103 15.89 4.48 -11.90
C VAL A 103 16.60 3.99 -13.17
N ASN A 104 16.71 4.86 -14.20
CA ASN A 104 17.34 4.52 -15.47
C ASN A 104 18.86 4.26 -15.34
N GLN A 105 19.53 4.91 -14.40
CA GLN A 105 20.95 4.69 -14.12
C GLN A 105 21.23 3.39 -13.36
N ASN A 106 20.19 2.78 -12.77
CA ASN A 106 20.33 1.57 -11.94
C ASN A 106 19.43 0.42 -12.43
N PRO A 107 19.49 0.03 -13.71
CA PRO A 107 18.57 -0.92 -14.32
C PRO A 107 18.75 -2.35 -13.81
N GLN A 108 19.85 -2.63 -13.09
CA GLN A 108 20.09 -3.95 -12.50
C GLN A 108 19.35 -4.16 -11.16
N GLN A 109 18.94 -3.08 -10.49
CA GLN A 109 18.27 -3.13 -9.19
C GLN A 109 16.83 -2.64 -9.25
N LEU A 110 16.55 -1.67 -10.11
CA LEU A 110 15.28 -0.99 -10.22
C LEU A 110 14.59 -1.26 -11.57
N LEU A 111 13.27 -1.33 -11.54
CA LEU A 111 12.39 -1.34 -12.70
C LEU A 111 11.31 -0.29 -12.51
N LEU A 112 11.20 0.67 -13.45
CA LEU A 112 10.08 1.62 -13.40
C LEU A 112 8.77 0.88 -13.70
N GLY A 113 7.87 0.84 -12.72
CA GLY A 113 6.54 0.27 -12.86
C GLY A 113 5.64 1.20 -13.68
N ARG A 114 5.15 0.70 -14.80
CA ARG A 114 4.21 1.39 -15.69
C ARG A 114 2.90 0.65 -15.84
N SER A 115 2.90 -0.66 -15.56
CA SER A 115 1.76 -1.56 -15.59
C SER A 115 1.85 -2.59 -14.47
N GLY A 116 0.73 -3.24 -14.13
CA GLY A 116 0.72 -4.31 -13.12
C GLY A 116 1.64 -5.49 -13.48
N SER A 117 1.84 -5.77 -14.78
CA SER A 117 2.75 -6.83 -15.23
C SER A 117 4.22 -6.58 -14.89
N ASP A 118 4.60 -5.33 -14.63
CA ASP A 118 5.99 -4.99 -14.28
C ASP A 118 6.41 -5.52 -12.90
N ILE A 119 5.45 -5.83 -12.03
CA ILE A 119 5.71 -6.52 -10.76
C ILE A 119 6.32 -7.90 -11.03
N ASN A 120 5.68 -8.70 -11.90
CA ASN A 120 6.20 -10.03 -12.25
C ASN A 120 7.54 -9.94 -12.97
N LYS A 121 7.71 -8.97 -13.89
CA LYS A 121 9.01 -8.74 -14.58
C LYS A 121 10.11 -8.39 -13.58
N ALA A 122 9.80 -7.61 -12.54
CA ALA A 122 10.77 -7.29 -11.49
C ALA A 122 11.15 -8.52 -10.68
N ILE A 123 10.17 -9.34 -10.26
CA ILE A 123 10.39 -10.61 -9.56
C ILE A 123 11.27 -11.54 -10.38
N ASP A 124 10.91 -11.78 -11.64
CA ASP A 124 11.61 -12.70 -12.54
C ASP A 124 13.04 -12.27 -12.82
N SER A 125 13.30 -10.95 -12.80
CA SER A 125 14.62 -10.37 -13.02
C SER A 125 15.37 -9.99 -11.74
N GLN A 126 14.84 -10.35 -10.57
CA GLN A 126 15.42 -10.06 -9.25
C GLN A 126 15.66 -8.54 -9.01
N ARG A 127 14.76 -7.71 -9.52
CA ARG A 127 14.73 -6.26 -9.32
C ARG A 127 13.56 -5.85 -8.43
N THR A 128 13.53 -4.60 -8.01
CA THR A 128 12.37 -4.01 -7.33
C THR A 128 11.62 -3.09 -8.30
N ALA A 129 10.31 -3.32 -8.50
CA ALA A 129 9.46 -2.42 -9.26
C ALA A 129 9.11 -1.17 -8.45
N VAL A 130 9.27 0.01 -9.06
CA VAL A 130 9.01 1.30 -8.42
C VAL A 130 7.91 2.02 -9.18
N PHE A 131 6.76 2.22 -8.55
CA PHE A 131 5.63 2.95 -9.11
C PHE A 131 5.63 4.38 -8.56
N PHE A 132 5.88 5.37 -9.41
CA PHE A 132 5.92 6.76 -8.97
C PHE A 132 4.55 7.25 -8.54
N GLN A 133 4.52 7.87 -7.36
CA GLN A 133 3.35 8.49 -6.74
C GLN A 133 3.68 9.93 -6.33
N ILE A 134 2.70 10.82 -6.43
CA ILE A 134 2.76 12.16 -5.85
C ILE A 134 1.67 12.28 -4.78
N GLN A 135 2.04 12.73 -3.59
CA GLN A 135 1.13 12.97 -2.48
C GLN A 135 0.60 14.40 -2.49
N GLY A 136 -0.48 14.64 -3.24
CA GLY A 136 -1.19 15.90 -3.35
C GLY A 136 -1.22 16.45 -4.76
N ALA A 137 -2.42 16.68 -5.27
CA ALA A 137 -2.65 17.17 -6.64
C ALA A 137 -2.42 18.70 -6.78
N ASP A 138 -1.95 19.38 -5.73
CA ASP A 138 -1.59 20.81 -5.78
C ASP A 138 -0.66 21.12 -6.95
N CYS A 139 0.20 20.18 -7.32
CA CYS A 139 1.17 20.33 -8.42
C CYS A 139 0.54 20.46 -9.82
N VAL A 140 -0.75 20.17 -9.98
CA VAL A 140 -1.47 20.27 -11.27
C VAL A 140 -2.61 21.30 -11.26
N GLU A 141 -2.78 22.05 -10.16
CA GLU A 141 -3.84 23.07 -10.04
C GLU A 141 -3.82 24.11 -11.14
N GLN A 142 -2.62 24.50 -11.60
CA GLN A 142 -2.46 25.53 -12.62
C GLN A 142 -2.97 25.11 -14.01
N SER A 143 -3.16 23.81 -14.23
CA SER A 143 -3.60 23.26 -15.50
C SER A 143 -5.10 22.96 -15.60
N ILE A 144 -5.91 23.39 -14.63
CA ILE A 144 -7.36 23.15 -14.63
C ILE A 144 -8.00 23.73 -15.92
N THR A 145 -7.61 24.94 -16.30
CA THR A 145 -8.15 25.62 -17.51
C THR A 145 -7.64 25.06 -18.82
N SER A 146 -6.53 24.33 -18.81
CA SER A 146 -5.97 23.63 -19.99
C SER A 146 -6.36 22.15 -20.05
N GLY A 147 -7.38 21.74 -19.29
CA GLY A 147 -7.85 20.35 -19.29
C GLY A 147 -6.91 19.39 -18.57
N LEU A 148 -6.18 19.89 -17.56
CA LEU A 148 -5.25 19.12 -16.73
C LEU A 148 -4.13 18.46 -17.55
N ASP A 149 -3.56 19.20 -18.51
CA ASP A 149 -2.45 18.74 -19.37
C ASP A 149 -1.17 18.40 -18.58
N GLN A 150 -0.92 19.08 -17.45
CA GLN A 150 0.18 18.76 -16.55
C GLN A 150 0.10 17.32 -16.00
N VAL A 151 -1.09 16.72 -15.88
CA VAL A 151 -1.24 15.30 -15.54
C VAL A 151 -0.61 14.42 -16.62
N ASP A 152 -0.79 14.78 -17.91
CA ASP A 152 -0.20 14.04 -19.02
C ASP A 152 1.32 14.12 -19.01
N GLU A 153 1.86 15.29 -18.68
CA GLU A 153 3.32 15.48 -18.57
C GLU A 153 3.91 14.59 -17.47
N PHE A 154 3.30 14.55 -16.29
CA PHE A 154 3.71 13.64 -15.21
C PHE A 154 3.55 12.16 -15.60
N TYR A 155 2.45 11.80 -16.28
CA TYR A 155 2.22 10.44 -16.77
C TYR A 155 3.34 9.98 -17.73
N HIS A 156 3.75 10.83 -18.65
CA HIS A 156 4.84 10.52 -19.59
C HIS A 156 6.18 10.35 -18.86
N LYS A 157 6.40 11.06 -17.75
CA LYS A 157 7.56 10.87 -16.88
C LYS A 157 7.50 9.61 -16.02
N GLY A 158 6.36 8.93 -15.97
CA GLY A 158 6.20 7.66 -15.26
C GLY A 158 5.30 7.70 -14.04
N LEU A 159 4.60 8.81 -13.76
CA LEU A 159 3.60 8.86 -12.70
C LEU A 159 2.54 7.78 -12.92
N ARG A 160 2.20 7.02 -11.88
CA ARG A 160 1.17 5.96 -11.92
C ARG A 160 0.18 6.03 -10.78
N ALA A 161 0.44 6.83 -9.75
CA ALA A 161 -0.51 7.11 -8.69
C ALA A 161 -0.50 8.60 -8.35
N LEU A 162 -1.67 9.18 -8.11
CA LEU A 162 -1.81 10.56 -7.67
C LEU A 162 -2.78 10.63 -6.50
N GLN A 163 -2.30 11.17 -5.39
CA GLN A 163 -3.10 11.47 -4.22
C GLN A 163 -3.79 12.82 -4.38
N LEU A 164 -5.08 12.92 -4.01
CA LEU A 164 -5.85 14.14 -4.25
C LEU A 164 -5.40 15.31 -3.37
N THR A 165 -5.13 15.05 -2.09
CA THR A 165 -4.77 16.08 -1.10
C THR A 165 -3.65 15.59 -0.21
N HIS A 166 -3.02 16.53 0.56
CA HIS A 166 -2.10 16.15 1.63
C HIS A 166 -2.37 17.01 2.87
N HIS A 167 -2.97 16.43 3.89
CA HIS A 167 -3.46 17.01 5.14
C HIS A 167 -4.60 18.01 4.96
N TYR A 168 -4.40 19.04 4.15
CA TYR A 168 -5.36 20.11 3.91
C TYR A 168 -5.91 20.05 2.48
N GLY A 169 -7.12 20.59 2.33
CA GLY A 169 -7.77 20.70 1.02
C GLY A 169 -7.00 21.60 0.06
N ASN A 170 -7.28 21.38 -1.20
CA ASN A 170 -6.77 22.16 -2.34
C ASN A 170 -7.92 22.48 -3.31
N LEU A 171 -7.62 22.89 -4.55
CA LEU A 171 -8.68 23.19 -5.53
C LEU A 171 -9.52 21.98 -5.93
N PHE A 172 -9.09 20.75 -5.65
CA PHE A 172 -9.76 19.53 -6.09
C PHE A 172 -10.61 18.86 -5.01
N ALA A 173 -10.14 18.83 -3.76
CA ALA A 173 -10.76 18.04 -2.70
C ALA A 173 -10.51 18.62 -1.32
N GLY A 174 -11.38 18.30 -0.36
CA GLY A 174 -11.16 18.59 1.05
C GLY A 174 -10.11 17.66 1.65
N GLY A 175 -9.30 18.17 2.56
CA GLY A 175 -8.29 17.45 3.32
C GLY A 175 -8.80 16.93 4.65
N ALA A 176 -8.17 15.88 5.17
CA ALA A 176 -8.54 15.28 6.45
C ALA A 176 -8.36 16.22 7.65
N LEU A 177 -7.42 17.16 7.55
CA LEU A 177 -7.10 18.11 8.64
C LEU A 177 -7.65 19.52 8.42
N ASP A 178 -8.51 19.71 7.42
CA ASP A 178 -9.21 20.98 7.26
C ASP A 178 -10.03 21.31 8.49
N ASN A 179 -9.92 22.55 8.95
CA ASN A 179 -10.65 23.03 10.12
C ASN A 179 -10.95 24.54 10.01
N ASN A 180 -11.91 24.99 10.80
CA ASN A 180 -12.28 26.40 10.90
C ASN A 180 -11.80 27.06 12.22
N GLY A 181 -10.82 26.46 12.89
CA GLY A 181 -10.30 26.88 14.18
C GLY A 181 -11.15 26.44 15.39
N LYS A 182 -12.31 25.80 15.16
CA LYS A 182 -13.22 25.28 16.20
C LYS A 182 -13.49 23.79 16.03
N GLN A 183 -13.62 23.34 14.80
CA GLN A 183 -13.91 21.94 14.46
C GLN A 183 -13.29 21.56 13.12
N GLY A 184 -13.05 20.28 12.92
CA GLY A 184 -12.66 19.73 11.63
C GLY A 184 -13.77 19.94 10.59
N LEU A 185 -13.37 20.14 9.34
CA LEU A 185 -14.27 20.27 8.21
C LEU A 185 -14.27 18.97 7.41
N ASN A 186 -15.43 18.54 6.96
CA ASN A 186 -15.59 17.37 6.08
C ASN A 186 -16.00 17.87 4.69
N LEU A 187 -15.06 18.54 4.00
CA LEU A 187 -15.34 19.17 2.71
C LEU A 187 -15.44 18.12 1.59
N PRO A 188 -16.36 18.31 0.63
CA PRO A 188 -16.56 17.40 -0.48
C PRO A 188 -15.49 17.56 -1.57
N LEU A 189 -15.54 16.65 -2.55
CA LEU A 189 -14.86 16.82 -3.83
C LEU A 189 -15.43 18.06 -4.53
N THR A 190 -14.56 18.84 -5.20
CA THR A 190 -15.00 20.01 -5.97
C THR A 190 -15.32 19.63 -7.42
N THR A 191 -15.93 20.54 -8.18
CA THR A 191 -16.13 20.34 -9.64
C THR A 191 -14.80 20.16 -10.38
N ALA A 192 -13.74 20.87 -9.96
CA ALA A 192 -12.40 20.64 -10.50
C ALA A 192 -11.85 19.25 -10.11
N GLY A 193 -12.19 18.78 -8.90
CA GLY A 193 -11.90 17.42 -8.46
C GLY A 193 -12.56 16.34 -9.32
N GLU A 194 -13.83 16.53 -9.69
CA GLU A 194 -14.53 15.61 -10.61
C GLU A 194 -13.82 15.53 -11.98
N GLN A 195 -13.35 16.67 -12.49
CA GLN A 195 -12.58 16.72 -13.74
C GLN A 195 -11.25 15.99 -13.58
N LEU A 196 -10.57 16.14 -12.43
CA LEU A 196 -9.32 15.43 -12.14
C LEU A 196 -9.56 13.90 -12.06
N ILE A 197 -10.61 13.44 -11.40
CA ILE A 197 -10.97 12.02 -11.35
C ILE A 197 -11.17 11.47 -12.77
N ALA A 198 -11.94 12.18 -13.61
CA ALA A 198 -12.15 11.78 -15.01
C ALA A 198 -10.83 11.71 -15.79
N LYS A 199 -9.93 12.68 -15.60
CA LYS A 199 -8.61 12.72 -16.23
C LYS A 199 -7.75 11.54 -15.80
N LEU A 200 -7.65 11.26 -14.49
CA LEU A 200 -6.86 10.15 -13.94
C LEU A 200 -7.38 8.79 -14.45
N ASN A 201 -8.69 8.58 -14.44
CA ASN A 201 -9.30 7.39 -15.03
C ASN A 201 -8.96 7.22 -16.52
N SER A 202 -8.98 8.32 -17.30
CA SER A 202 -8.67 8.28 -18.74
C SER A 202 -7.20 7.94 -19.05
N ARG A 203 -6.32 8.11 -18.07
CA ARG A 203 -4.88 7.83 -18.15
C ARG A 203 -4.46 6.56 -17.42
N ASN A 204 -5.41 5.81 -16.85
CA ASN A 204 -5.09 4.67 -16.02
C ASN A 204 -4.08 5.03 -14.91
N ILE A 205 -4.29 6.17 -14.25
CA ILE A 205 -3.52 6.58 -13.07
C ILE A 205 -4.33 6.19 -11.84
N LEU A 206 -3.69 5.49 -10.89
CA LEU A 206 -4.29 5.09 -9.63
C LEU A 206 -4.66 6.33 -8.80
N ILE A 207 -5.90 6.41 -8.39
CA ILE A 207 -6.40 7.49 -7.54
C ILE A 207 -6.22 7.09 -6.08
N ASP A 208 -5.49 7.93 -5.34
CA ASP A 208 -5.25 7.74 -3.92
C ASP A 208 -6.00 8.82 -3.11
N VAL A 209 -6.86 8.38 -2.19
CA VAL A 209 -7.64 9.25 -1.30
C VAL A 209 -7.02 9.40 0.09
N SER A 210 -5.77 8.96 0.28
CA SER A 210 -5.04 9.24 1.52
C SER A 210 -5.03 10.73 1.81
N HIS A 211 -5.12 11.11 3.07
CA HIS A 211 -5.23 12.51 3.51
C HIS A 211 -6.46 13.30 3.06
N SER A 212 -7.35 12.74 2.25
CA SER A 212 -8.59 13.41 1.88
C SER A 212 -9.60 13.41 3.04
N SER A 213 -10.51 14.37 3.05
CA SER A 213 -11.64 14.32 3.94
C SER A 213 -12.50 13.07 3.68
N PRO A 214 -13.22 12.54 4.67
CA PRO A 214 -14.13 11.41 4.45
C PRO A 214 -15.13 11.67 3.32
N GLN A 215 -15.68 12.89 3.22
CA GLN A 215 -16.64 13.22 2.16
C GLN A 215 -16.00 13.19 0.77
N SER A 216 -14.80 13.78 0.62
CA SER A 216 -14.07 13.74 -0.67
C SER A 216 -13.72 12.30 -1.08
N ALA A 217 -13.36 11.44 -0.12
CA ALA A 217 -13.09 10.02 -0.38
C ALA A 217 -14.36 9.27 -0.84
N LEU A 218 -15.50 9.51 -0.18
CA LEU A 218 -16.80 8.93 -0.56
C LEU A 218 -17.26 9.41 -1.94
N ASP A 219 -17.09 10.69 -2.24
CA ASP A 219 -17.45 11.25 -3.55
C ASP A 219 -16.55 10.66 -4.65
N THR A 220 -15.25 10.54 -4.39
CA THR A 220 -14.29 9.89 -5.30
C THR A 220 -14.68 8.44 -5.58
N ALA A 221 -15.04 7.67 -4.53
CA ALA A 221 -15.48 6.28 -4.68
C ALA A 221 -16.73 6.13 -5.55
N LYS A 222 -17.64 7.10 -5.52
CA LYS A 222 -18.85 7.11 -6.36
C LYS A 222 -18.54 7.45 -7.83
N LEU A 223 -17.55 8.31 -8.08
CA LEU A 223 -17.29 8.86 -9.40
C LEU A 223 -16.23 8.06 -10.18
N SER A 224 -15.29 7.43 -9.49
CA SER A 224 -14.24 6.67 -10.15
C SER A 224 -14.79 5.46 -10.90
N LYS A 225 -14.28 5.25 -12.11
CA LYS A 225 -14.60 4.08 -12.96
C LYS A 225 -13.62 2.92 -12.75
N ALA A 226 -12.60 3.13 -11.94
CA ALA A 226 -11.56 2.16 -11.61
C ALA A 226 -11.42 2.04 -10.09
N PRO A 227 -10.83 0.97 -9.57
CA PRO A 227 -10.49 0.87 -8.15
C PRO A 227 -9.73 2.09 -7.67
N ILE A 228 -10.11 2.63 -6.50
CA ILE A 228 -9.38 3.67 -5.79
C ILE A 228 -8.71 3.08 -4.57
N VAL A 229 -7.68 3.73 -4.06
CA VAL A 229 -7.01 3.29 -2.84
C VAL A 229 -6.94 4.41 -1.81
N GLN A 230 -6.85 4.03 -0.57
CA GLN A 230 -6.15 4.81 0.42
C GLN A 230 -4.81 4.13 0.64
N SER A 231 -3.75 4.66 0.00
CA SER A 231 -2.46 3.98 0.01
C SER A 231 -1.96 3.78 1.44
N HIS A 232 -2.13 4.77 2.32
CA HIS A 232 -1.66 4.72 3.70
C HIS A 232 -2.61 5.44 4.67
N GLY A 233 -2.79 4.83 5.84
CA GLY A 233 -3.66 5.38 6.88
C GLY A 233 -3.81 4.49 8.11
N ALA A 234 -4.67 4.93 9.02
CA ALA A 234 -5.11 4.21 10.20
C ALA A 234 -6.63 4.27 10.34
N VAL A 235 -7.19 3.46 11.21
CA VAL A 235 -8.65 3.30 11.38
C VAL A 235 -9.17 4.19 12.49
N ARG A 236 -10.23 4.97 12.21
CA ARG A 236 -10.83 5.91 13.17
C ARG A 236 -11.53 5.21 14.35
N SER A 237 -12.09 4.05 14.13
CA SER A 237 -12.73 3.26 15.19
C SER A 237 -11.76 2.76 16.26
N ILE A 238 -10.44 2.76 15.96
CA ILE A 238 -9.38 2.43 16.91
C ILE A 238 -8.80 3.69 17.53
N VAL A 239 -8.43 4.68 16.70
CA VAL A 239 -7.93 5.98 17.17
C VAL A 239 -8.82 7.08 16.59
N ASN A 240 -9.62 7.73 17.45
CA ASN A 240 -10.53 8.78 17.04
C ASN A 240 -9.76 10.08 16.71
N HIS A 241 -9.25 10.14 15.48
CA HIS A 241 -8.51 11.28 14.97
C HIS A 241 -8.94 11.62 13.53
N ALA A 242 -8.86 12.91 13.16
CA ALA A 242 -9.29 13.36 11.83
C ALA A 242 -8.51 12.70 10.68
N ARG A 243 -7.22 12.38 10.88
CA ARG A 243 -6.37 11.68 9.89
C ARG A 243 -6.74 10.21 9.73
N CYS A 244 -7.46 9.63 10.69
CA CYS A 244 -7.87 8.23 10.65
C CYS A 244 -9.18 8.06 9.87
N THR A 245 -9.31 6.94 9.19
CA THR A 245 -10.37 6.66 8.21
C THR A 245 -11.57 6.01 8.88
N PRO A 246 -12.78 6.53 8.71
CA PRO A 246 -13.99 5.92 9.24
C PRO A 246 -14.42 4.69 8.40
N ASP A 247 -15.22 3.82 9.01
CA ASP A 247 -15.60 2.51 8.45
C ASP A 247 -16.44 2.60 7.17
N ASP A 248 -17.21 3.66 6.99
CA ASP A 248 -17.99 3.89 5.76
C ASP A 248 -17.07 4.18 4.56
N VAL A 249 -15.98 4.92 4.77
CA VAL A 249 -14.96 5.16 3.75
C VAL A 249 -14.19 3.87 3.42
N LEU A 250 -13.83 3.05 4.44
CA LEU A 250 -13.21 1.74 4.21
C LEU A 250 -14.09 0.86 3.32
N LYS A 251 -15.41 0.80 3.61
CA LYS A 251 -16.38 0.05 2.80
C LYS A 251 -16.51 0.62 1.38
N ALA A 252 -16.52 1.94 1.24
CA ALA A 252 -16.65 2.58 -0.07
C ALA A 252 -15.43 2.29 -0.95
N ILE A 253 -14.19 2.38 -0.41
CA ILE A 253 -12.96 2.01 -1.11
C ILE A 253 -13.01 0.55 -1.54
N ALA A 254 -13.33 -0.38 -0.62
CA ALA A 254 -13.47 -1.80 -0.93
C ALA A 254 -14.53 -2.07 -2.00
N GLY A 255 -15.64 -1.32 -1.96
CA GLY A 255 -16.73 -1.39 -2.95
C GLY A 255 -16.30 -1.05 -4.38
N THR A 256 -15.24 -0.26 -4.56
CA THR A 256 -14.63 0.00 -5.89
C THR A 256 -13.72 -1.15 -6.36
N GLY A 257 -13.50 -2.18 -5.56
CA GLY A 257 -12.44 -3.18 -5.75
C GLY A 257 -11.06 -2.70 -5.29
N GLY A 258 -11.00 -1.58 -4.60
CA GLY A 258 -9.77 -0.96 -4.09
C GLY A 258 -9.24 -1.60 -2.80
N LEU A 259 -8.33 -0.90 -2.13
CA LEU A 259 -7.69 -1.35 -0.90
C LEU A 259 -7.32 -0.19 0.02
N PHE A 260 -7.06 -0.54 1.28
CA PHE A 260 -6.59 0.34 2.33
C PHE A 260 -5.25 -0.17 2.88
N GLY A 261 -4.20 0.63 2.74
CA GLY A 261 -2.88 0.36 3.30
C GLY A 261 -2.75 0.89 4.73
N VAL A 262 -2.36 0.02 5.66
CA VAL A 262 -2.09 0.43 7.04
C VAL A 262 -0.65 0.90 7.15
N PHE A 263 -0.44 2.10 7.71
CA PHE A 263 0.89 2.66 7.95
C PHE A 263 1.39 2.39 9.37
N MET A 264 2.67 2.66 9.63
CA MET A 264 3.29 2.39 10.92
C MET A 264 3.56 3.64 11.77
N MET A 265 2.88 4.76 11.47
CA MET A 265 3.01 6.02 12.19
C MET A 265 2.24 5.97 13.51
N THR A 266 2.95 6.00 14.63
CA THR A 266 2.41 5.61 15.94
C THR A 266 1.35 6.55 16.50
N PHE A 267 1.46 7.85 16.27
CA PHE A 267 0.51 8.83 16.80
C PHE A 267 -0.91 8.73 16.20
N TRP A 268 -1.08 7.91 15.15
CA TRP A 268 -2.39 7.57 14.58
C TRP A 268 -2.76 6.10 14.74
N LEU A 269 -1.82 5.25 15.22
CA LEU A 269 -2.08 3.83 15.47
C LEU A 269 -2.57 3.56 16.90
N THR A 270 -2.05 4.31 17.88
CA THR A 270 -2.37 4.11 19.28
C THR A 270 -2.05 5.35 20.10
N GLN A 271 -2.72 5.47 21.26
CA GLN A 271 -2.35 6.41 22.32
C GLN A 271 -1.50 5.74 23.41
N ASP A 272 -1.33 4.42 23.32
CA ASP A 272 -0.51 3.66 24.26
C ASP A 272 0.98 3.88 23.97
N ASN A 273 1.78 3.75 25.05
CA ASN A 273 3.21 3.92 25.00
C ASN A 273 3.92 2.84 25.82
N PRO A 274 4.87 2.11 25.24
CA PRO A 274 5.31 2.14 23.84
C PRO A 274 4.27 1.54 22.88
N PRO A 275 4.19 2.01 21.64
CA PRO A 275 3.41 1.35 20.59
C PRO A 275 4.05 0.01 20.25
N THR A 276 3.24 -0.98 19.88
CA THR A 276 3.68 -2.33 19.57
C THR A 276 3.18 -2.80 18.21
N THR A 277 3.73 -3.89 17.71
CA THR A 277 3.24 -4.58 16.52
C THR A 277 1.77 -5.01 16.67
N ASP A 278 1.29 -5.29 17.88
CA ASP A 278 -0.13 -5.64 18.11
C ASP A 278 -1.06 -4.47 17.83
N HIS A 279 -0.67 -3.23 18.12
CA HIS A 279 -1.44 -2.04 17.75
C HIS A 279 -1.52 -1.92 16.22
N TYR A 280 -0.43 -2.17 15.49
CA TYR A 280 -0.43 -2.20 14.04
C TYR A 280 -1.37 -3.30 13.49
N LEU A 281 -1.28 -4.52 14.05
CA LEU A 281 -2.14 -5.65 13.67
C LEU A 281 -3.62 -5.40 13.97
N ALA A 282 -3.94 -4.63 15.01
CA ALA A 282 -5.33 -4.27 15.31
C ALA A 282 -6.00 -3.52 14.16
N HIS A 283 -5.27 -2.58 13.52
CA HIS A 283 -5.77 -1.88 12.33
C HIS A 283 -5.96 -2.81 11.14
N LEU A 284 -5.01 -3.70 10.85
CA LEU A 284 -5.13 -4.69 9.76
C LEU A 284 -6.34 -5.61 9.98
N LYS A 285 -6.53 -6.11 11.20
CA LYS A 285 -7.70 -6.93 11.58
C LYS A 285 -9.01 -6.17 11.42
N HIS A 286 -9.04 -4.90 11.83
CA HIS A 286 -10.24 -4.07 11.70
C HIS A 286 -10.62 -3.87 10.23
N VAL A 287 -9.66 -3.54 9.37
CA VAL A 287 -9.90 -3.40 7.92
C VAL A 287 -10.41 -4.72 7.34
N ALA A 288 -9.81 -5.87 7.70
CA ALA A 288 -10.28 -7.18 7.27
C ALA A 288 -11.73 -7.46 7.68
N ASN A 289 -12.10 -7.10 8.91
CA ASN A 289 -13.45 -7.31 9.44
C ASN A 289 -14.50 -6.40 8.79
N VAL A 290 -14.14 -5.15 8.48
CA VAL A 290 -15.08 -4.12 7.98
C VAL A 290 -15.21 -4.15 6.47
N ALA A 291 -14.09 -4.31 5.77
CA ALA A 291 -13.96 -4.15 4.31
C ALA A 291 -13.59 -5.46 3.59
N GLY A 292 -13.30 -6.52 4.34
CA GLY A 292 -12.88 -7.82 3.81
C GLY A 292 -11.38 -7.91 3.55
N ILE A 293 -10.87 -9.15 3.50
CA ILE A 293 -9.43 -9.44 3.37
C ILE A 293 -8.82 -8.91 2.07
N ASP A 294 -9.62 -8.76 1.02
CA ASP A 294 -9.18 -8.25 -0.28
C ASP A 294 -8.94 -6.72 -0.28
N ALA A 295 -9.41 -6.04 0.77
CA ALA A 295 -9.17 -4.60 0.95
C ALA A 295 -7.99 -4.29 1.88
N VAL A 296 -7.33 -5.29 2.49
CA VAL A 296 -6.23 -5.07 3.43
C VAL A 296 -4.89 -5.03 2.72
N ALA A 297 -4.06 -4.02 3.01
CA ALA A 297 -2.72 -3.92 2.47
C ALA A 297 -1.72 -3.28 3.46
N ILE A 298 -0.44 -3.41 3.14
CA ILE A 298 0.67 -2.77 3.86
C ILE A 298 1.05 -1.48 3.12
N ALA A 299 1.29 -0.40 3.87
CA ALA A 299 1.84 0.84 3.35
C ALA A 299 2.55 1.60 4.47
N ASN A 300 3.81 1.35 4.65
CA ASN A 300 4.52 1.77 5.86
C ASN A 300 4.66 3.28 6.03
N ASP A 301 4.66 4.05 4.91
CA ASP A 301 4.88 5.51 4.93
C ASP A 301 6.23 5.86 5.60
N TYR A 302 7.26 5.08 5.26
CA TYR A 302 8.55 5.17 5.92
C TYR A 302 9.69 4.68 5.02
N PRO A 303 10.94 5.23 5.17
CA PRO A 303 12.11 4.74 4.43
C PRO A 303 12.37 3.25 4.62
N LEU A 304 12.91 2.57 3.60
CA LEU A 304 13.12 1.12 3.60
C LEU A 304 13.93 0.62 4.80
N ARG A 305 15.04 1.29 5.11
CA ARG A 305 15.90 0.94 6.24
C ARG A 305 15.34 1.37 7.59
N GLY A 306 14.35 2.23 7.61
CA GLY A 306 13.97 3.00 8.77
C GLY A 306 14.71 4.35 8.82
N HIS A 307 14.46 5.12 9.83
CA HIS A 307 15.11 6.43 10.01
C HIS A 307 16.34 6.27 10.89
N LYS A 308 17.53 6.61 10.39
CA LYS A 308 18.79 6.41 11.14
C LYS A 308 18.78 7.13 12.49
N GLU A 309 18.26 8.35 12.51
CA GLU A 309 18.19 9.16 13.72
C GLU A 309 17.14 8.63 14.72
N LEU A 310 16.17 7.84 14.25
CA LEU A 310 15.08 7.26 15.04
C LEU A 310 15.25 5.76 15.33
N GLN A 311 16.21 5.08 14.67
CA GLN A 311 16.51 3.66 14.94
C GLN A 311 16.94 3.39 16.38
N ALA A 312 17.40 4.42 17.03
CA ALA A 312 18.02 4.37 18.34
C ALA A 312 17.26 5.19 19.39
N LEU A 313 15.95 5.36 19.23
CA LEU A 313 15.10 6.01 20.25
C LEU A 313 15.23 5.35 21.63
N ASP A 314 15.58 4.06 21.68
CA ASP A 314 15.74 3.30 22.92
C ASP A 314 17.18 3.35 23.47
N ASN A 315 18.12 4.06 22.81
CA ASN A 315 19.54 3.95 23.12
C ASN A 315 20.30 5.28 23.03
N ASP A 316 19.89 6.31 23.68
CA ASP A 316 20.63 7.57 23.80
C ASP A 316 20.77 8.43 22.52
N ASN A 317 20.01 8.15 21.44
CA ASN A 317 19.99 9.03 20.27
C ASN A 317 19.25 10.34 20.56
N THR A 318 19.77 11.09 21.52
CA THR A 318 19.17 12.36 21.98
C THR A 318 19.09 13.39 20.88
N GLN A 319 20.02 13.38 19.91
CA GLN A 319 20.02 14.29 18.77
C GLN A 319 18.89 13.98 17.79
N GLY A 320 18.68 12.74 17.42
CA GLY A 320 17.59 12.34 16.52
C GLY A 320 16.21 12.55 17.13
N VAL A 321 16.06 12.21 18.41
CA VAL A 321 14.85 12.50 19.20
C VAL A 321 14.56 14.00 19.22
N LYS A 322 15.58 14.82 19.50
CA LYS A 322 15.42 16.28 19.53
C LYS A 322 15.00 16.83 18.18
N GLN A 323 15.64 16.43 17.08
CA GLN A 323 15.30 16.88 15.71
C GLN A 323 13.87 16.53 15.36
N TYR A 324 13.42 15.31 15.70
CA TYR A 324 12.05 14.89 15.49
C TYR A 324 11.05 15.70 16.33
N LEU A 325 11.33 15.90 17.62
CA LEU A 325 10.47 16.68 18.50
C LEU A 325 10.43 18.17 18.09
N ASP A 326 11.55 18.76 17.66
CA ASP A 326 11.59 20.11 17.12
C ASP A 326 10.69 20.26 15.89
N TRP A 327 10.73 19.28 14.97
CA TRP A 327 9.82 19.22 13.82
C TRP A 327 8.36 19.08 14.29
N TRP A 328 8.08 18.15 15.19
CA TRP A 328 6.76 17.91 15.74
C TRP A 328 6.18 19.16 16.42
N HIS A 329 6.97 19.83 17.28
CA HIS A 329 6.59 21.07 17.93
C HIS A 329 6.35 22.21 16.93
N SER A 330 7.07 22.24 15.82
CA SER A 330 6.84 23.23 14.76
C SER A 330 5.47 23.05 14.10
N LEU A 331 4.99 21.81 13.93
CA LEU A 331 3.66 21.49 13.41
C LEU A 331 2.58 21.86 14.44
N ARG A 332 2.80 21.53 15.71
CA ARG A 332 1.92 21.92 16.81
C ARG A 332 1.77 23.45 16.93
N ALA A 333 2.88 24.18 16.88
CA ALA A 333 2.86 25.66 16.94
C ALA A 333 2.09 26.29 15.76
N ARG A 334 2.00 25.61 14.64
CA ARG A 334 1.23 26.00 13.45
C ARG A 334 -0.24 25.56 13.51
N GLY A 335 -0.66 24.91 14.61
CA GLY A 335 -2.03 24.42 14.77
C GLY A 335 -2.40 23.25 13.85
N VAL A 336 -1.41 22.47 13.41
CA VAL A 336 -1.68 21.26 12.61
C VAL A 336 -2.35 20.23 13.50
N LEU A 337 -3.55 19.80 13.13
CA LEU A 337 -4.30 18.81 13.90
C LEU A 337 -3.53 17.49 13.99
N GLY A 338 -3.59 16.85 15.17
CA GLY A 338 -2.90 15.58 15.42
C GLY A 338 -1.52 15.73 16.02
N PHE A 339 -1.04 16.95 16.23
CA PHE A 339 0.25 17.22 16.85
C PHE A 339 0.11 17.83 18.27
N ASP A 340 -1.01 17.60 18.93
CA ASP A 340 -1.35 18.07 20.28
C ASP A 340 -0.81 17.14 21.37
N VAL A 341 -0.63 15.86 21.09
CA VAL A 341 -0.05 14.87 22.02
C VAL A 341 1.37 14.55 21.58
N GLU A 342 2.36 14.84 22.42
CA GLU A 342 3.78 14.59 22.13
C GLU A 342 4.05 13.09 21.99
N PRO A 343 4.54 12.62 20.83
CA PRO A 343 4.82 11.21 20.63
C PRO A 343 6.14 10.82 21.32
N GLN A 344 6.18 9.65 21.90
CA GLN A 344 7.42 9.07 22.41
C GLN A 344 8.16 8.25 21.34
N HIS A 345 7.40 7.74 20.34
CA HIS A 345 7.95 7.04 19.18
C HIS A 345 7.29 7.54 17.91
N VAL A 346 8.04 7.55 16.80
CA VAL A 346 7.51 7.97 15.49
C VAL A 346 6.87 6.81 14.75
N VAL A 347 7.34 5.60 14.99
CA VAL A 347 6.94 4.35 14.34
C VAL A 347 6.87 3.23 15.38
N VAL A 348 6.27 2.11 15.01
CA VAL A 348 6.33 0.89 15.82
C VAL A 348 7.79 0.44 15.90
N PRO A 349 8.43 0.42 17.10
CA PRO A 349 9.88 0.18 17.21
C PRO A 349 10.31 -1.15 16.59
N GLU A 350 9.55 -2.22 16.80
CA GLU A 350 9.87 -3.55 16.25
C GLU A 350 9.84 -3.57 14.73
N LEU A 351 9.10 -2.66 14.09
CA LEU A 351 8.99 -2.55 12.62
C LEU A 351 9.93 -1.51 12.01
N ASN A 352 10.62 -0.72 12.83
CA ASN A 352 11.62 0.25 12.36
C ASN A 352 12.93 -0.47 11.95
N HIS A 353 12.84 -1.33 10.96
CA HIS A 353 13.91 -2.23 10.55
C HIS A 353 13.84 -2.55 9.06
N ILE A 354 15.00 -2.82 8.44
CA ILE A 354 15.07 -3.19 7.01
C ILE A 354 14.26 -4.46 6.68
N ASN A 355 14.15 -5.42 7.61
CA ASN A 355 13.37 -6.65 7.46
C ASN A 355 11.91 -6.49 7.89
N ARG A 356 11.39 -5.27 7.90
CA ARG A 356 10.03 -4.97 8.39
C ARG A 356 8.95 -5.81 7.72
N MET A 357 9.04 -6.05 6.42
CA MET A 357 8.04 -6.85 5.71
C MET A 357 7.98 -8.29 6.21
N GLN A 358 9.13 -8.92 6.49
CA GLN A 358 9.16 -10.26 7.08
C GLN A 358 8.59 -10.26 8.50
N ARG A 359 8.93 -9.24 9.30
CA ARG A 359 8.41 -9.11 10.67
C ARG A 359 6.89 -8.94 10.69
N ILE A 360 6.33 -8.17 9.75
CA ILE A 360 4.87 -8.03 9.57
C ILE A 360 4.27 -9.38 9.17
N ASP A 361 4.87 -10.09 8.22
CA ASP A 361 4.39 -11.42 7.79
C ASP A 361 4.39 -12.44 8.93
N ASP A 362 5.47 -12.47 9.72
CA ASP A 362 5.58 -13.33 10.92
C ASP A 362 4.54 -12.95 11.98
N ALA A 363 4.32 -11.66 12.20
CA ALA A 363 3.32 -11.16 13.12
C ALA A 363 1.88 -11.51 12.67
N LEU A 364 1.58 -11.41 11.36
CA LEU A 364 0.31 -11.86 10.80
C LEU A 364 0.11 -13.37 11.00
N ALA A 365 1.17 -14.18 10.83
CA ALA A 365 1.12 -15.61 11.11
C ALA A 365 0.80 -15.89 12.59
N GLY A 366 1.50 -15.22 13.50
CA GLY A 366 1.25 -15.30 14.94
C GLY A 366 -0.16 -14.85 15.35
N ALA A 367 -0.74 -13.90 14.61
CA ALA A 367 -2.09 -13.40 14.81
C ALA A 367 -3.20 -14.28 14.21
N GLY A 368 -2.84 -15.42 13.57
CA GLY A 368 -3.77 -16.42 13.06
C GLY A 368 -4.22 -16.24 11.62
N PHE A 369 -3.63 -15.29 10.85
CA PHE A 369 -3.91 -15.19 9.43
C PHE A 369 -3.35 -16.40 8.67
N SER A 370 -4.18 -17.00 7.82
CA SER A 370 -3.80 -18.11 6.96
C SER A 370 -2.73 -17.70 5.94
N GLY A 371 -2.05 -18.69 5.33
CA GLY A 371 -1.08 -18.42 4.28
C GLY A 371 -1.66 -17.61 3.12
N LEU A 372 -2.90 -17.93 2.69
CA LEU A 372 -3.58 -17.21 1.60
C LEU A 372 -3.94 -15.77 1.97
N GLU A 373 -4.39 -15.53 3.20
CA GLU A 373 -4.69 -14.16 3.67
C GLU A 373 -3.41 -13.33 3.73
N ARG A 374 -2.31 -13.90 4.23
CA ARG A 374 -1.01 -13.23 4.26
C ARG A 374 -0.49 -12.95 2.84
N ASP A 375 -0.68 -13.86 1.87
CA ASP A 375 -0.35 -13.60 0.47
C ASP A 375 -1.10 -12.39 -0.08
N LYS A 376 -2.38 -12.24 0.27
CA LYS A 376 -3.20 -11.08 -0.12
C LYS A 376 -2.69 -9.79 0.54
N ILE A 377 -2.53 -9.79 1.87
CA ILE A 377 -2.15 -8.60 2.66
C ILE A 377 -0.76 -8.10 2.27
N MET A 378 0.22 -9.00 2.15
CA MET A 378 1.62 -8.63 1.96
C MET A 378 1.95 -8.09 0.57
N GLY A 379 1.11 -8.36 -0.45
CA GLY A 379 1.36 -7.85 -1.79
C GLY A 379 0.29 -8.21 -2.82
N GLY A 380 -0.42 -9.33 -2.65
CA GLY A 380 -1.41 -9.81 -3.62
C GLY A 380 -2.52 -8.80 -3.90
N ASN A 381 -3.02 -8.10 -2.88
CA ASN A 381 -4.04 -7.07 -3.06
C ASN A 381 -3.51 -5.86 -3.83
N TRP A 382 -2.27 -5.41 -3.54
CA TRP A 382 -1.61 -4.37 -4.32
C TRP A 382 -1.42 -4.79 -5.78
N GLN A 383 -0.91 -6.01 -6.03
CA GLN A 383 -0.73 -6.53 -7.38
C GLN A 383 -2.05 -6.56 -8.15
N ARG A 384 -3.14 -7.01 -7.52
CA ARG A 384 -4.48 -7.03 -8.10
C ARG A 384 -4.94 -5.62 -8.49
N VAL A 385 -4.85 -4.65 -7.58
CA VAL A 385 -5.30 -3.27 -7.83
C VAL A 385 -4.44 -2.59 -8.90
N LEU A 386 -3.12 -2.70 -8.81
CA LEU A 386 -2.20 -2.13 -9.81
C LEU A 386 -2.45 -2.73 -11.20
N THR A 387 -2.73 -4.04 -11.29
CA THR A 387 -3.10 -4.67 -12.57
C THR A 387 -4.45 -4.18 -13.07
N ALA A 388 -5.45 -4.06 -12.20
CA ALA A 388 -6.78 -3.61 -12.60
C ALA A 388 -6.80 -2.16 -13.11
N VAL A 389 -5.95 -1.30 -12.58
CA VAL A 389 -5.91 0.13 -12.92
C VAL A 389 -4.92 0.43 -14.05
N LEU A 390 -3.72 -0.15 -13.99
CA LEU A 390 -2.61 0.23 -14.89
C LEU A 390 -2.51 -0.69 -16.13
N GLY A 391 -3.15 -1.84 -16.09
CA GLY A 391 -3.09 -2.88 -17.14
C GLY A 391 -1.97 -3.89 -16.96
#